data_161f6c9a9f9eaf88441954d722845105
#
_entry.id   161f6c9a9f9eaf88441954d722845105
#
_cell.length_a   1.000
_cell.length_b   1.000
_cell.length_c   1.000
_cell.angle_alpha   90.00
_cell.angle_beta   90.00
_cell.angle_gamma   90.00
#
_symmetry.space_group_name_H-M   'P 1'
#
loop_
_entity.id
_entity.type
_entity.pdbx_description
1 polymer ?
#
loop_
_entity_poly.entity_id
_entity_poly.type
_entity_poly.pdbx_seq_one_letter_code
_entity_poly.pdbx_strand_id
1 'polypeptide(L)'
;MLDILVIEDGKPVRPWLRVVMDDHSRAIAGFFLTTAAPSAVNTALTLRKAIWRKDDPDWPVCGIPEQLYVDNGSDFVSANIEQACIALKIRLIHSRPGRPRGRGKIERFFRTVNDMFLPDIPGHLINVKPLSEPAINLAELAVRFERFLHDVYHRRPHGTTGEEPISRWRSGGFLPTLPESSEALDMLLLRVPKPRKVGRDGIRFLGQRYVEPTLAAFVGEQVDVLYDPRDL
;
A
#
# COMPACT_ATOMS: atom_id res chain seq x y z
N MET A 1 10.93 3.61 6.58
CA MET A 1 10.42 3.60 7.97
C MET A 1 10.02 5.01 8.35
N LEU A 2 9.00 5.16 9.18
CA LEU A 2 8.67 6.45 9.79
C LEU A 2 9.56 6.72 11.00
N ASP A 3 9.78 8.00 11.30
CA ASP A 3 10.53 8.42 12.48
C ASP A 3 9.63 8.51 13.72
N ILE A 4 9.01 7.38 14.06
CA ILE A 4 8.12 7.21 15.21
C ILE A 4 8.23 5.78 15.75
N LEU A 5 7.95 5.60 17.04
CA LEU A 5 7.73 4.30 17.68
C LEU A 5 6.24 4.11 17.98
N VAL A 6 5.72 2.93 17.68
CA VAL A 6 4.40 2.46 18.10
C VAL A 6 4.56 1.23 18.98
N ILE A 7 3.55 0.93 19.79
CA ILE A 7 3.55 -0.27 20.64
C ILE A 7 2.90 -1.43 19.87
N GLU A 8 3.64 -2.53 19.72
CA GLU A 8 3.19 -3.81 19.20
C GLU A 8 3.62 -4.92 20.15
N ASP A 9 2.69 -5.73 20.60
CA ASP A 9 2.92 -6.79 21.61
C ASP A 9 3.71 -6.31 22.84
N GLY A 10 3.38 -5.09 23.31
CA GLY A 10 4.02 -4.45 24.45
C GLY A 10 5.44 -3.93 24.20
N LYS A 11 5.92 -3.92 22.96
CA LYS A 11 7.27 -3.46 22.60
C LYS A 11 7.21 -2.27 21.64
N PRO A 12 8.14 -1.30 21.77
CA PRO A 12 8.25 -0.20 20.83
C PRO A 12 8.87 -0.68 19.51
N VAL A 13 8.16 -0.44 18.39
CA VAL A 13 8.58 -0.83 17.04
C VAL A 13 8.43 0.35 16.09
N ARG A 14 9.34 0.49 15.12
CA ARG A 14 9.23 1.51 14.06
C ARG A 14 8.35 1.00 12.91
N PRO A 15 7.25 1.69 12.56
CA PRO A 15 6.41 1.28 11.46
C PRO A 15 6.96 1.72 10.10
N TRP A 16 6.51 1.02 9.07
CA TRP A 16 6.70 1.37 7.67
C TRP A 16 5.43 2.01 7.13
N LEU A 17 5.57 3.08 6.38
CA LEU A 17 4.49 3.70 5.62
C LEU A 17 4.76 3.52 4.13
N ARG A 18 3.76 3.03 3.42
CA ARG A 18 3.68 3.01 1.96
C ARG A 18 2.56 3.91 1.52
N VAL A 19 2.74 4.61 0.41
CA VAL A 19 1.72 5.48 -0.15
C VAL A 19 1.72 5.38 -1.67
N VAL A 20 0.56 5.57 -2.26
CA VAL A 20 0.38 5.84 -3.69
C VAL A 20 -0.15 7.25 -3.84
N MET A 21 0.59 8.08 -4.58
CA MET A 21 0.28 9.49 -4.82
C MET A 21 -0.08 9.67 -6.29
N ASP A 22 -1.14 10.42 -6.56
CA ASP A 22 -1.43 10.86 -7.91
C ASP A 22 -0.42 11.93 -8.37
N ASP A 23 0.17 11.71 -9.55
CA ASP A 23 1.24 12.56 -10.06
C ASP A 23 0.75 13.96 -10.45
N HIS A 24 -0.50 14.09 -10.87
CA HIS A 24 -1.10 15.37 -11.27
C HIS A 24 -1.51 16.20 -10.06
N SER A 25 -2.37 15.68 -9.23
CA SER A 25 -2.99 16.41 -8.11
C SER A 25 -2.14 16.45 -6.86
N ARG A 26 -1.21 15.52 -6.66
CA ARG A 26 -0.49 15.23 -5.41
C ARG A 26 -1.37 14.60 -4.33
N ALA A 27 -2.63 14.30 -4.62
CA ALA A 27 -3.49 13.61 -3.67
C ALA A 27 -3.00 12.19 -3.41
N ILE A 28 -3.15 11.74 -2.18
CA ILE A 28 -2.83 10.36 -1.81
C ILE A 28 -4.01 9.46 -2.16
N ALA A 29 -3.79 8.54 -3.08
CA ALA A 29 -4.80 7.57 -3.50
C ALA A 29 -4.96 6.41 -2.51
N GLY A 30 -3.89 6.02 -1.84
CA GLY A 30 -3.93 4.97 -0.84
C GLY A 30 -2.66 4.92 0.00
N PHE A 31 -2.76 4.34 1.19
CA PHE A 31 -1.62 4.11 2.06
C PHE A 31 -1.76 2.77 2.81
N PHE A 32 -0.64 2.27 3.28
CA PHE A 32 -0.57 1.10 4.14
C PHE A 32 0.52 1.28 5.20
N LEU A 33 0.16 1.05 6.46
CA LEU A 33 1.06 1.05 7.61
C LEU A 33 1.29 -0.39 8.09
N THR A 34 2.51 -0.71 8.43
CA THR A 34 2.88 -2.04 8.95
C THR A 34 4.14 -1.95 9.80
N THR A 35 4.28 -2.83 10.77
CA THR A 35 5.50 -3.04 11.54
C THR A 35 6.38 -4.12 10.92
N ALA A 36 5.80 -4.97 10.06
CA ALA A 36 6.55 -5.96 9.30
C ALA A 36 7.45 -5.32 8.22
N ALA A 37 8.52 -6.02 7.88
CA ALA A 37 9.42 -5.60 6.82
C ALA A 37 8.67 -5.42 5.46
N PRO A 38 9.16 -4.56 4.59
CA PRO A 38 8.61 -4.36 3.25
C PRO A 38 8.44 -5.68 2.49
N SER A 39 7.27 -5.86 1.87
CA SER A 39 6.96 -7.06 1.09
C SER A 39 6.06 -6.73 -0.10
N ALA A 40 6.01 -7.62 -1.09
CA ALA A 40 5.11 -7.51 -2.24
C ALA A 40 3.63 -7.47 -1.81
N VAL A 41 3.27 -8.17 -0.71
CA VAL A 41 1.91 -8.14 -0.14
C VAL A 41 1.55 -6.73 0.34
N ASN A 42 2.46 -6.07 1.05
CA ASN A 42 2.23 -4.70 1.53
C ASN A 42 2.05 -3.71 0.36
N THR A 43 2.79 -3.91 -0.73
CA THR A 43 2.64 -3.15 -1.97
C THR A 43 1.28 -3.41 -2.62
N ALA A 44 0.87 -4.67 -2.71
CA ALA A 44 -0.43 -5.07 -3.24
C ALA A 44 -1.59 -4.46 -2.44
N LEU A 45 -1.53 -4.50 -1.11
CA LEU A 45 -2.53 -3.88 -0.22
C LEU A 45 -2.58 -2.35 -0.39
N THR A 46 -1.43 -1.71 -0.59
CA THR A 46 -1.39 -0.26 -0.86
C THR A 46 -2.04 0.07 -2.20
N LEU A 47 -1.73 -0.71 -3.26
CA LEU A 47 -2.34 -0.56 -4.58
C LEU A 47 -3.84 -0.82 -4.54
N ARG A 48 -4.29 -1.84 -3.81
CA ARG A 48 -5.71 -2.11 -3.61
C ARG A 48 -6.45 -0.90 -3.05
N LYS A 49 -5.92 -0.32 -1.97
CA LYS A 49 -6.48 0.91 -1.38
C LYS A 49 -6.44 2.10 -2.35
N ALA A 50 -5.43 2.18 -3.20
CA ALA A 50 -5.32 3.27 -4.17
C ALA A 50 -6.31 3.11 -5.33
N ILE A 51 -6.50 1.90 -5.84
CA ILE A 51 -7.34 1.61 -7.01
C ILE A 51 -8.82 1.60 -6.63
N TRP A 52 -9.19 0.94 -5.52
CA TRP A 52 -10.58 0.82 -5.14
C TRP A 52 -11.11 2.13 -4.52
N ARG A 53 -12.42 2.37 -4.74
CA ARG A 53 -13.09 3.54 -4.14
C ARG A 53 -13.10 3.44 -2.61
N LYS A 54 -13.03 4.57 -1.94
CA LYS A 54 -13.21 4.67 -0.49
C LYS A 54 -14.69 4.84 -0.18
N ASP A 55 -15.08 4.42 1.01
CA ASP A 55 -16.43 4.66 1.52
C ASP A 55 -16.66 6.14 1.86
N ASP A 56 -15.56 6.88 2.08
CA ASP A 56 -15.59 8.31 2.34
C ASP A 56 -15.72 9.12 1.03
N PRO A 57 -16.85 9.82 0.79
CA PRO A 57 -17.06 10.64 -0.39
C PRO A 57 -16.13 11.84 -0.48
N ASP A 58 -15.56 12.27 0.63
CA ASP A 58 -14.59 13.37 0.68
C ASP A 58 -13.18 12.92 0.29
N TRP A 59 -12.96 11.61 0.16
CA TRP A 59 -11.73 11.05 -0.38
C TRP A 59 -11.97 10.27 -1.69
N PRO A 60 -12.31 10.96 -2.80
CA PRO A 60 -12.70 10.32 -4.07
C PRO A 60 -11.52 9.80 -4.90
N VAL A 61 -10.28 9.93 -4.40
CA VAL A 61 -9.06 9.57 -5.15
C VAL A 61 -8.97 8.06 -5.30
N CYS A 62 -9.28 7.54 -6.49
CA CYS A 62 -9.30 6.11 -6.81
C CYS A 62 -9.08 5.89 -8.30
N GLY A 63 -8.98 4.64 -8.71
CA GLY A 63 -8.93 4.22 -10.11
C GLY A 63 -7.64 3.49 -10.49
N ILE A 64 -7.72 2.73 -11.57
CA ILE A 64 -6.59 2.04 -12.17
C ILE A 64 -5.70 3.11 -12.83
N PRO A 65 -4.41 3.27 -12.40
CA PRO A 65 -3.52 4.24 -13.00
C PRO A 65 -3.05 3.74 -14.38
N GLU A 66 -2.88 4.64 -15.35
CA GLU A 66 -2.24 4.30 -16.62
C GLU A 66 -0.77 3.92 -16.45
N GLN A 67 -0.12 4.55 -15.47
CA GLN A 67 1.29 4.35 -15.17
C GLN A 67 1.51 4.29 -13.67
N LEU A 68 2.31 3.34 -13.23
CA LEU A 68 2.79 3.25 -11.87
C LEU A 68 4.30 3.43 -11.85
N TYR A 69 4.76 4.53 -11.25
CA TYR A 69 6.19 4.81 -11.08
C TYR A 69 6.65 4.32 -9.71
N VAL A 70 7.61 3.40 -9.71
CA VAL A 70 8.14 2.76 -8.50
C VAL A 70 9.65 2.93 -8.39
N ASP A 71 10.17 2.79 -7.18
CA ASP A 71 11.62 2.65 -7.00
C ASP A 71 12.07 1.21 -7.27
N ASN A 72 13.39 0.97 -7.22
CA ASN A 72 13.97 -0.35 -7.43
C ASN A 72 13.98 -1.21 -6.15
N GLY A 73 13.09 -0.95 -5.21
CA GLY A 73 12.92 -1.80 -4.04
C GLY A 73 12.53 -3.24 -4.45
N SER A 74 13.09 -4.24 -3.76
CA SER A 74 12.87 -5.65 -4.07
C SER A 74 11.38 -6.07 -4.02
N ASP A 75 10.57 -5.34 -3.31
CA ASP A 75 9.14 -5.55 -3.15
C ASP A 75 8.30 -5.04 -4.35
N PHE A 76 8.87 -4.15 -5.19
CA PHE A 76 8.27 -3.70 -6.45
C PHE A 76 8.77 -4.52 -7.66
N VAL A 77 9.86 -5.25 -7.52
CA VAL A 77 10.43 -6.15 -8.56
C VAL A 77 9.85 -7.57 -8.40
N SER A 78 8.72 -7.73 -7.73
CA SER A 78 8.10 -9.05 -7.59
C SER A 78 7.29 -9.39 -8.83
N ALA A 79 7.43 -10.63 -9.32
CA ALA A 79 6.67 -11.12 -10.46
C ALA A 79 5.14 -10.96 -10.29
N ASN A 80 4.65 -10.97 -9.05
CA ASN A 80 3.23 -10.78 -8.74
C ASN A 80 2.74 -9.37 -9.02
N ILE A 81 3.49 -8.35 -8.61
CA ILE A 81 3.13 -6.94 -8.87
C ILE A 81 3.20 -6.67 -10.37
N GLU A 82 4.21 -7.21 -11.06
CA GLU A 82 4.33 -7.08 -12.51
C GLU A 82 3.14 -7.74 -13.23
N GLN A 83 2.78 -8.97 -12.87
CA GLN A 83 1.61 -9.65 -13.44
C GLN A 83 0.30 -8.94 -13.16
N ALA A 84 0.10 -8.43 -11.94
CA ALA A 84 -1.06 -7.64 -11.59
C ALA A 84 -1.13 -6.34 -12.43
N CYS A 85 -0.01 -5.66 -12.61
CA CYS A 85 0.07 -4.48 -13.46
C CYS A 85 -0.27 -4.80 -14.92
N ILE A 86 0.23 -5.92 -15.47
CA ILE A 86 -0.11 -6.39 -16.82
C ILE A 86 -1.62 -6.65 -16.95
N ALA A 87 -2.19 -7.40 -16.00
CA ALA A 87 -3.62 -7.74 -16.01
C ALA A 87 -4.53 -6.51 -15.89
N LEU A 88 -4.11 -5.51 -15.10
CA LEU A 88 -4.80 -4.24 -14.95
C LEU A 88 -4.45 -3.22 -16.04
N LYS A 89 -3.60 -3.58 -17.03
CA LYS A 89 -3.09 -2.71 -18.10
C LYS A 89 -2.34 -1.47 -17.57
N ILE A 90 -1.70 -1.59 -16.43
CA ILE A 90 -0.88 -0.55 -15.82
C ILE A 90 0.54 -0.64 -16.38
N ARG A 91 1.07 0.45 -16.93
CA ARG A 91 2.47 0.52 -17.32
C ARG A 91 3.36 0.73 -16.10
N LEU A 92 4.07 -0.31 -15.67
CA LEU A 92 5.03 -0.23 -14.57
C LEU A 92 6.33 0.43 -15.05
N ILE A 93 6.77 1.46 -14.34
CA ILE A 93 7.99 2.22 -14.66
C ILE A 93 8.91 2.19 -13.45
N HIS A 94 10.07 1.54 -13.61
CA HIS A 94 11.09 1.54 -12.57
C HIS A 94 11.99 2.79 -12.66
N SER A 95 12.30 3.39 -11.52
CA SER A 95 13.22 4.52 -11.46
C SER A 95 14.62 4.10 -11.88
N ARG A 96 15.27 4.92 -12.72
CA ARG A 96 16.69 4.65 -13.07
C ARG A 96 17.59 5.05 -11.90
N PRO A 97 18.57 4.20 -11.51
CA PRO A 97 19.58 4.58 -10.52
C PRO A 97 20.28 5.89 -10.94
N GLY A 98 20.49 6.79 -9.98
CA GLY A 98 21.18 8.06 -10.22
C GLY A 98 20.37 9.17 -10.94
N ARG A 99 19.10 8.92 -11.30
CA ARG A 99 18.21 9.95 -11.86
C ARG A 99 16.99 10.17 -10.96
N PRO A 100 17.00 11.21 -10.12
CA PRO A 100 15.92 11.47 -9.14
C PRO A 100 14.62 12.03 -9.76
N ARG A 101 14.53 12.16 -11.09
CA ARG A 101 13.30 12.67 -11.75
C ARG A 101 12.11 11.76 -11.43
N GLY A 102 11.13 12.28 -10.69
CA GLY A 102 9.94 11.60 -10.23
C GLY A 102 9.90 11.31 -8.73
N ARG A 103 11.05 11.19 -8.04
CA ARG A 103 11.09 10.94 -6.58
C ARG A 103 10.85 12.19 -5.74
N GLY A 104 11.23 13.38 -6.22
CA GLY A 104 11.13 14.61 -5.44
C GLY A 104 9.72 14.95 -4.94
N LYS A 105 8.68 14.44 -5.60
CA LYS A 105 7.29 14.63 -5.19
C LYS A 105 6.96 13.81 -3.95
N ILE A 106 7.29 12.51 -3.98
CA ILE A 106 7.06 11.60 -2.86
C ILE A 106 7.99 11.90 -1.67
N GLU A 107 9.23 12.31 -1.93
CA GLU A 107 10.18 12.75 -0.90
C GLU A 107 9.65 13.98 -0.17
N ARG A 108 9.08 14.94 -0.92
CA ARG A 108 8.45 16.13 -0.33
C ARG A 108 7.23 15.78 0.50
N PHE A 109 6.44 14.82 0.08
CA PHE A 109 5.34 14.30 0.88
C PHE A 109 5.82 13.72 2.21
N PHE A 110 6.85 12.85 2.19
CA PHE A 110 7.41 12.29 3.42
C PHE A 110 8.01 13.38 4.33
N ARG A 111 8.61 14.44 3.76
CA ARG A 111 9.02 15.59 4.54
C ARG A 111 7.82 16.26 5.21
N THR A 112 6.72 16.46 4.49
CA THR A 112 5.48 17.03 5.06
C THR A 112 4.93 16.15 6.19
N VAL A 113 4.99 14.82 6.06
CA VAL A 113 4.60 13.88 7.13
C VAL A 113 5.50 14.08 8.36
N ASN A 114 6.81 14.18 8.17
CA ASN A 114 7.75 14.37 9.27
C ASN A 114 7.59 15.73 9.96
N ASP A 115 7.32 16.78 9.18
CA ASP A 115 7.26 18.16 9.71
C ASP A 115 5.90 18.51 10.33
N MET A 116 4.80 17.86 9.87
CA MET A 116 3.44 18.30 10.21
C MET A 116 2.58 17.23 10.91
N PHE A 117 2.92 15.96 10.77
CA PHE A 117 2.14 14.87 11.36
C PHE A 117 2.85 14.25 12.56
N LEU A 118 4.12 13.87 12.41
CA LEU A 118 4.84 13.15 13.46
C LEU A 118 5.09 13.96 14.74
N PRO A 119 5.33 15.29 14.70
CA PRO A 119 5.63 16.05 15.92
C PRO A 119 4.57 15.96 17.01
N ASP A 120 3.30 15.82 16.63
CA ASP A 120 2.16 15.75 17.56
C ASP A 120 1.85 14.33 18.03
N ILE A 121 2.66 13.33 17.61
CA ILE A 121 2.39 11.93 17.94
C ILE A 121 3.37 11.43 19.01
N PRO A 122 2.88 10.82 20.11
CA PRO A 122 3.76 10.19 21.11
C PRO A 122 4.68 9.14 20.49
N GLY A 123 5.94 9.14 20.88
CA GLY A 123 6.95 8.25 20.34
C GLY A 123 7.66 8.77 19.09
N HIS A 124 7.41 10.03 18.67
CA HIS A 124 8.16 10.68 17.59
C HIS A 124 9.66 10.69 17.87
N LEU A 125 10.46 10.38 16.85
CA LEU A 125 11.92 10.27 16.94
C LEU A 125 12.60 11.51 16.35
N ILE A 126 13.46 12.15 17.13
CA ILE A 126 14.42 13.14 16.62
C ILE A 126 15.83 12.58 16.83
N ASN A 127 16.61 12.49 15.76
CA ASN A 127 17.94 11.89 15.79
C ASN A 127 17.94 10.49 16.46
N VAL A 128 16.95 9.66 16.08
CA VAL A 128 16.77 8.28 16.59
C VAL A 128 16.35 8.18 18.05
N LYS A 129 16.20 9.29 18.76
CA LYS A 129 15.74 9.31 20.15
C LYS A 129 14.28 9.73 20.24
N PRO A 130 13.43 9.01 21.00
CA PRO A 130 12.05 9.41 21.18
C PRO A 130 11.96 10.68 22.03
N LEU A 131 11.12 11.62 21.58
CA LEU A 131 10.80 12.84 22.33
C LEU A 131 9.90 12.57 23.54
N SER A 132 9.07 11.54 23.44
CA SER A 132 8.16 11.09 24.48
C SER A 132 8.04 9.56 24.41
N GLU A 133 7.52 8.94 25.47
CA GLU A 133 7.26 7.51 25.45
C GLU A 133 6.21 7.15 24.36
N PRO A 134 6.42 6.06 23.62
CA PRO A 134 5.44 5.56 22.70
C PRO A 134 4.16 5.16 23.46
N ALA A 135 3.00 5.62 23.02
CA ALA A 135 1.74 5.38 23.72
C ALA A 135 0.63 4.88 22.81
N ILE A 136 0.85 4.82 21.49
CA ILE A 136 -0.17 4.40 20.53
C ILE A 136 0.25 3.12 19.82
N ASN A 137 -0.74 2.35 19.38
CA ASN A 137 -0.53 1.17 18.53
C ASN A 137 -0.61 1.53 17.04
N LEU A 138 -0.35 0.54 16.17
CA LEU A 138 -0.35 0.73 14.72
C LEU A 138 -1.74 1.13 14.18
N ALA A 139 -2.82 0.58 14.73
CA ALA A 139 -4.18 0.87 14.28
C ALA A 139 -4.56 2.32 14.62
N GLU A 140 -4.20 2.79 15.80
CA GLU A 140 -4.42 4.19 16.20
C GLU A 140 -3.59 5.16 15.36
N LEU A 141 -2.33 4.81 15.06
CA LEU A 141 -1.51 5.59 14.13
C LEU A 141 -2.15 5.67 12.75
N ALA A 142 -2.73 4.57 12.24
CA ALA A 142 -3.41 4.55 10.95
C ALA A 142 -4.62 5.48 10.90
N VAL A 143 -5.45 5.47 11.95
CA VAL A 143 -6.61 6.38 12.06
C VAL A 143 -6.17 7.85 12.13
N ARG A 144 -5.14 8.16 12.91
CA ARG A 144 -4.60 9.53 12.99
C ARG A 144 -3.99 9.98 11.67
N PHE A 145 -3.30 9.08 10.97
CA PHE A 145 -2.71 9.37 9.67
C PHE A 145 -3.78 9.60 8.59
N GLU A 146 -4.84 8.81 8.58
CA GLU A 146 -5.97 9.00 7.68
C GLU A 146 -6.64 10.36 7.89
N ARG A 147 -6.88 10.73 9.15
CA ARG A 147 -7.39 12.07 9.51
C ARG A 147 -6.44 13.19 9.06
N PHE A 148 -5.13 13.04 9.26
CA PHE A 148 -4.14 14.01 8.78
C PHE A 148 -4.19 14.16 7.25
N LEU A 149 -4.31 13.06 6.50
CA LEU A 149 -4.46 13.13 5.04
C LEU A 149 -5.72 13.88 4.65
N HIS A 150 -6.85 13.57 5.29
CA HIS A 150 -8.15 14.12 4.97
C HIS A 150 -8.26 15.61 5.35
N ASP A 151 -7.95 15.96 6.60
CA ASP A 151 -8.22 17.28 7.16
C ASP A 151 -7.12 18.30 6.88
N VAL A 152 -5.88 17.82 6.71
CA VAL A 152 -4.71 18.70 6.57
C VAL A 152 -4.09 18.59 5.19
N TYR A 153 -3.58 17.41 4.82
CA TYR A 153 -2.76 17.29 3.61
C TYR A 153 -3.54 17.55 2.33
N HIS A 154 -4.72 16.95 2.18
CA HIS A 154 -5.55 17.07 0.97
C HIS A 154 -6.19 18.44 0.81
N ARG A 155 -6.37 19.18 1.89
CA ARG A 155 -7.05 20.50 1.91
C ARG A 155 -6.08 21.68 1.98
N ARG A 156 -4.78 21.43 2.13
CA ARG A 156 -3.78 22.48 2.14
C ARG A 156 -3.29 22.77 0.72
N PRO A 157 -3.24 24.05 0.28
CA PRO A 157 -2.63 24.40 -1.00
C PRO A 157 -1.19 23.86 -1.10
N HIS A 158 -0.91 23.08 -2.12
CA HIS A 158 0.39 22.47 -2.33
C HIS A 158 1.37 23.50 -2.91
N GLY A 159 2.55 23.65 -2.29
CA GLY A 159 3.51 24.74 -2.62
C GLY A 159 3.98 24.79 -4.07
N THR A 160 3.82 23.71 -4.87
CA THR A 160 4.21 23.69 -6.28
C THR A 160 3.01 23.94 -7.21
N THR A 161 1.81 23.47 -6.84
CA THR A 161 0.61 23.60 -7.69
C THR A 161 -0.23 24.82 -7.34
N GLY A 162 -0.06 25.37 -6.12
CA GLY A 162 -0.89 26.43 -5.60
C GLY A 162 -2.32 26.04 -5.24
N GLU A 163 -2.70 24.78 -5.49
CA GLU A 163 -4.03 24.26 -5.28
C GLU A 163 -4.04 23.16 -4.21
N GLU A 164 -5.19 22.95 -3.59
CA GLU A 164 -5.41 21.81 -2.71
C GLU A 164 -5.37 20.51 -3.51
N PRO A 165 -4.65 19.46 -3.06
CA PRO A 165 -4.60 18.19 -3.77
C PRO A 165 -5.97 17.62 -4.13
N ILE A 166 -6.94 17.68 -3.22
CA ILE A 166 -8.28 17.13 -3.45
C ILE A 166 -9.08 17.96 -4.47
N SER A 167 -8.98 19.28 -4.42
CA SER A 167 -9.64 20.18 -5.37
C SER A 167 -9.07 19.98 -6.77
N ARG A 168 -7.74 19.83 -6.88
CA ARG A 168 -7.05 19.56 -8.13
C ARG A 168 -7.39 18.17 -8.71
N TRP A 169 -7.59 17.15 -7.86
CA TRP A 169 -8.10 15.85 -8.29
C TRP A 169 -9.51 15.99 -8.90
N ARG A 170 -10.43 16.68 -8.21
CA ARG A 170 -11.81 16.85 -8.66
C ARG A 170 -11.92 17.66 -9.96
N SER A 171 -11.08 18.68 -10.11
CA SER A 171 -11.06 19.54 -11.32
C SER A 171 -10.38 18.90 -12.53
N GLY A 172 -9.70 17.76 -12.36
CA GLY A 172 -8.94 17.09 -13.42
C GLY A 172 -9.78 16.56 -14.59
N GLY A 173 -11.10 16.50 -14.45
CA GLY A 173 -12.04 16.20 -15.54
C GLY A 173 -11.99 14.76 -16.06
N PHE A 174 -11.29 13.84 -15.40
CA PHE A 174 -11.26 12.44 -15.80
C PHE A 174 -12.17 11.57 -14.92
N LEU A 175 -12.67 10.49 -15.52
CA LEU A 175 -13.45 9.50 -14.79
C LEU A 175 -12.52 8.33 -14.42
N PRO A 176 -12.38 7.99 -13.12
CA PRO A 176 -11.56 6.87 -12.73
C PRO A 176 -12.08 5.55 -13.29
N THR A 177 -11.22 4.80 -13.97
CA THR A 177 -11.52 3.43 -14.37
C THR A 177 -11.36 2.53 -13.16
N LEU A 178 -12.38 1.73 -12.85
CA LEU A 178 -12.37 0.78 -11.75
C LEU A 178 -12.38 -0.65 -12.26
N PRO A 179 -11.84 -1.62 -11.48
CA PRO A 179 -12.06 -3.04 -11.72
C PRO A 179 -13.55 -3.38 -11.61
N GLU A 180 -13.95 -4.51 -12.20
CA GLU A 180 -15.35 -4.99 -12.19
C GLU A 180 -15.89 -5.18 -10.76
N SER A 181 -15.06 -5.68 -9.86
CA SER A 181 -15.39 -5.83 -8.43
C SER A 181 -14.14 -5.74 -7.53
N SER A 182 -14.35 -5.56 -6.23
CA SER A 182 -13.27 -5.61 -5.23
C SER A 182 -12.62 -6.98 -5.18
N GLU A 183 -13.40 -8.04 -5.34
CA GLU A 183 -12.95 -9.44 -5.35
C GLU A 183 -12.07 -9.71 -6.57
N ALA A 184 -12.45 -9.20 -7.75
CA ALA A 184 -11.63 -9.31 -8.95
C ALA A 184 -10.28 -8.60 -8.77
N LEU A 185 -10.28 -7.42 -8.14
CA LEU A 185 -9.05 -6.71 -7.79
C LEU A 185 -8.19 -7.49 -6.79
N ASP A 186 -8.80 -8.05 -5.76
CA ASP A 186 -8.12 -8.87 -4.75
C ASP A 186 -7.48 -10.11 -5.39
N MET A 187 -8.20 -10.78 -6.29
CA MET A 187 -7.68 -11.91 -7.06
C MET A 187 -6.44 -11.56 -7.89
N LEU A 188 -6.35 -10.34 -8.41
CA LEU A 188 -5.20 -9.90 -9.20
C LEU A 188 -4.01 -9.46 -8.33
N LEU A 189 -4.25 -8.77 -7.23
CA LEU A 189 -3.22 -8.15 -6.41
C LEU A 189 -2.65 -9.09 -5.34
N LEU A 190 -3.52 -9.93 -4.74
CA LEU A 190 -3.15 -10.78 -3.61
C LEU A 190 -2.64 -12.16 -4.03
N ARG A 191 -2.40 -12.35 -5.32
CA ARG A 191 -1.75 -13.56 -5.82
C ARG A 191 -0.31 -13.62 -5.31
N VAL A 192 -0.11 -14.22 -4.14
CA VAL A 192 1.21 -14.72 -3.76
C VAL A 192 1.25 -16.20 -4.19
N PRO A 193 1.80 -16.53 -5.38
CA PRO A 193 1.92 -17.93 -5.75
C PRO A 193 2.92 -18.55 -4.78
N LYS A 194 2.41 -19.42 -3.92
CA LYS A 194 3.25 -20.36 -3.19
C LYS A 194 3.01 -21.72 -3.79
N PRO A 195 3.92 -22.23 -4.61
CA PRO A 195 3.79 -23.54 -5.19
C PRO A 195 3.66 -24.57 -4.05
N ARG A 196 2.64 -25.40 -4.13
CA ARG A 196 2.39 -26.51 -3.21
C ARG A 196 2.18 -27.78 -4.02
N LYS A 197 2.74 -28.86 -3.52
CA LYS A 197 2.48 -30.18 -4.09
C LYS A 197 1.13 -30.68 -3.59
N VAL A 198 0.29 -31.13 -4.51
CA VAL A 198 -0.96 -31.80 -4.17
C VAL A 198 -0.65 -33.19 -3.64
N GLY A 199 -0.94 -33.43 -2.37
CA GLY A 199 -0.84 -34.74 -1.72
C GLY A 199 -2.08 -35.59 -1.96
N ARG A 200 -2.00 -36.86 -1.61
CA ARG A 200 -3.19 -37.78 -1.63
C ARG A 200 -4.27 -37.33 -0.64
N ASP A 201 -3.88 -36.56 0.37
CA ASP A 201 -4.73 -36.02 1.44
C ASP A 201 -5.05 -34.51 1.25
N GLY A 202 -4.79 -33.96 0.04
CA GLY A 202 -5.04 -32.55 -0.29
C GLY A 202 -3.78 -31.68 -0.21
N ILE A 203 -3.98 -30.38 -0.06
CA ILE A 203 -2.92 -29.38 0.02
C ILE A 203 -2.76 -28.91 1.46
N ARG A 204 -1.50 -28.87 1.95
CA ARG A 204 -1.16 -28.27 3.24
C ARG A 204 -0.63 -26.86 3.03
N PHE A 205 -1.32 -25.88 3.67
CA PHE A 205 -0.96 -24.49 3.58
C PHE A 205 -1.26 -23.78 4.90
N LEU A 206 -0.29 -23.00 5.44
CA LEU A 206 -0.39 -22.25 6.69
C LEU A 206 -0.92 -23.06 7.90
N GLY A 207 -0.46 -24.32 8.03
CA GLY A 207 -0.88 -25.19 9.11
C GLY A 207 -2.25 -25.85 8.91
N GLN A 208 -2.99 -25.47 7.90
CA GLN A 208 -4.29 -26.02 7.53
C GLN A 208 -4.17 -27.06 6.40
N ARG A 209 -5.14 -27.95 6.32
CA ARG A 209 -5.27 -28.94 5.25
C ARG A 209 -6.53 -28.65 4.43
N TYR A 210 -6.34 -28.41 3.15
CA TYR A 210 -7.40 -28.14 2.18
C TYR A 210 -7.66 -29.41 1.37
N VAL A 211 -8.88 -29.88 1.41
CA VAL A 211 -9.33 -31.11 0.73
C VAL A 211 -10.51 -30.76 -0.16
N GLU A 212 -10.36 -31.04 -1.44
CA GLU A 212 -11.41 -30.84 -2.44
C GLU A 212 -11.33 -31.99 -3.45
N PRO A 213 -12.45 -32.66 -3.80
CA PRO A 213 -12.45 -33.78 -4.73
C PRO A 213 -11.76 -33.54 -6.07
N THR A 214 -11.86 -32.34 -6.59
CA THR A 214 -11.17 -31.91 -7.83
C THR A 214 -9.65 -31.98 -7.76
N LEU A 215 -9.05 -31.86 -6.57
CA LEU A 215 -7.61 -31.99 -6.35
C LEU A 215 -7.09 -33.41 -6.60
N ALA A 216 -7.98 -34.44 -6.60
CA ALA A 216 -7.58 -35.80 -6.84
C ALA A 216 -6.94 -36.01 -8.23
N ALA A 217 -7.39 -35.24 -9.21
CA ALA A 217 -6.81 -35.26 -10.57
C ALA A 217 -5.38 -34.71 -10.64
N PHE A 218 -4.95 -33.93 -9.65
CA PHE A 218 -3.66 -33.23 -9.63
C PHE A 218 -2.69 -33.80 -8.60
N VAL A 219 -2.97 -34.95 -8.02
CA VAL A 219 -2.08 -35.57 -7.00
C VAL A 219 -0.68 -35.78 -7.58
N GLY A 220 0.30 -35.23 -6.91
CA GLY A 220 1.71 -35.25 -7.33
C GLY A 220 2.15 -34.03 -8.09
N GLU A 221 1.25 -33.21 -8.60
CA GLU A 221 1.56 -31.97 -9.31
C GLU A 221 1.81 -30.80 -8.37
N GLN A 222 2.49 -29.77 -8.88
CA GLN A 222 2.62 -28.49 -8.21
C GLN A 222 1.54 -27.54 -8.69
N VAL A 223 0.83 -26.93 -7.74
CA VAL A 223 -0.20 -25.91 -7.97
C VAL A 223 0.11 -24.65 -7.19
N ASP A 224 -0.29 -23.51 -7.71
CA ASP A 224 -0.16 -22.24 -6.99
C ASP A 224 -1.38 -22.05 -6.07
N VAL A 225 -1.12 -21.95 -4.77
CA VAL A 225 -2.15 -21.61 -3.78
C VAL A 225 -2.30 -20.09 -3.73
N LEU A 226 -3.49 -19.62 -4.02
CA LEU A 226 -3.87 -18.22 -3.91
C LEU A 226 -4.58 -18.01 -2.57
N TYR A 227 -4.15 -17.04 -1.78
CA TYR A 227 -4.77 -16.75 -0.50
C TYR A 227 -4.86 -15.25 -0.25
N ASP A 228 -5.85 -14.85 0.53
CA ASP A 228 -5.95 -13.49 1.05
C ASP A 228 -5.17 -13.40 2.38
N PRO A 229 -4.08 -12.59 2.45
CA PRO A 229 -3.32 -12.46 3.69
C PRO A 229 -4.06 -11.75 4.83
N ARG A 230 -5.26 -11.23 4.57
CA ARG A 230 -6.12 -10.59 5.59
C ARG A 230 -7.07 -11.60 6.25
N ASP A 231 -7.25 -12.76 5.64
CA ASP A 231 -8.15 -13.83 6.08
C ASP A 231 -7.34 -15.06 6.54
N LEU A 232 -6.49 -14.84 7.54
CA LEU A 232 -5.59 -15.84 8.12
C LEU A 232 -5.83 -16.03 9.61
#